data_8f71091f2edbc3a3d4a066150ad25c5b
#
_entry.id   8f71091f2edbc3a3d4a066150ad25c5b
#
_cell.length_a   1.000
_cell.length_b   1.000
_cell.length_c   1.000
_cell.angle_alpha   90.00
_cell.angle_beta   90.00
_cell.angle_gamma   90.00
#
_symmetry.space_group_name_H-M   'P 1'
#
loop_
_entity.id
_entity.type
_entity.pdbx_description
1 polymer ?
#
loop_
_entity_poly.entity_id
_entity_poly.type
_entity_poly.pdbx_seq_one_letter_code
_entity_poly.pdbx_strand_id
1 'polypeptide(L)'
;MCFIMSKVNKIGKNVLSKYVIDNMEASAISSAKAQLVKDTEDLHLEKVPRVIGRYDVSKRTENEVKDIFTLIDFLDQNKHLDKLPRYVTDDPDNLPSIRIFDGDLNFLMKRFDQMERKVEKLTSLMAAMNDKQSHLLDEAWPTLQ
;
A
#
# COMPACT_ATOMS: atom_id res chain seq x y z
N MET A 1 -9.52 -7.24 -11.73
CA MET A 1 -10.05 -6.01 -11.09
C MET A 1 -10.54 -6.23 -9.65
N CYS A 2 -11.21 -7.32 -9.35
CA CYS A 2 -11.72 -7.59 -8.00
C CYS A 2 -10.66 -7.38 -6.90
N PHE A 3 -9.50 -8.01 -7.04
CA PHE A 3 -8.40 -7.89 -6.07
C PHE A 3 -7.90 -6.44 -5.95
N ILE A 4 -7.67 -5.77 -7.07
CA ILE A 4 -7.16 -4.39 -7.09
C ILE A 4 -8.15 -3.45 -6.39
N MET A 5 -9.42 -3.52 -6.73
CA MET A 5 -10.45 -2.66 -6.13
C MET A 5 -10.63 -2.92 -4.64
N SER A 6 -10.44 -4.14 -4.18
CA SER A 6 -10.53 -4.47 -2.76
C SER A 6 -9.38 -3.92 -1.92
N LYS A 7 -8.24 -3.61 -2.55
CA LYS A 7 -7.00 -3.21 -1.90
C LYS A 7 -6.57 -1.77 -2.15
N VAL A 8 -7.13 -1.10 -3.15
CA VAL A 8 -6.67 0.22 -3.60
C VAL A 8 -6.66 1.28 -2.50
N ASN A 9 -7.60 1.23 -1.57
CA ASN A 9 -7.68 2.17 -0.46
C ASN A 9 -6.95 1.70 0.81
N LYS A 10 -6.46 0.46 0.82
CA LYS A 10 -5.83 -0.15 2.00
C LYS A 10 -4.32 -0.23 1.89
N ILE A 11 -3.80 -0.27 0.68
CA ILE A 11 -2.38 -0.44 0.37
C ILE A 11 -1.94 0.70 -0.53
N GLY A 12 -0.71 1.19 -0.33
CA GLY A 12 -0.12 2.20 -1.20
C GLY A 12 -0.06 1.72 -2.65
N LYS A 13 -0.32 2.63 -3.60
CA LYS A 13 -0.37 2.29 -5.03
C LYS A 13 0.91 1.66 -5.55
N ASN A 14 2.06 2.16 -5.13
CA ASN A 14 3.35 1.63 -5.57
C ASN A 14 3.55 0.19 -5.12
N VAL A 15 3.16 -0.12 -3.90
CA VAL A 15 3.24 -1.47 -3.33
C VAL A 15 2.25 -2.39 -4.04
N LEU A 16 1.03 -1.96 -4.22
CA LEU A 16 -0.01 -2.74 -4.90
C LEU A 16 0.34 -2.99 -6.36
N SER A 17 0.86 -1.98 -7.07
CA SER A 17 1.32 -2.12 -8.46
C SER A 17 2.40 -3.18 -8.58
N LYS A 18 3.40 -3.14 -7.72
CA LYS A 18 4.49 -4.12 -7.71
C LYS A 18 3.97 -5.52 -7.41
N TYR A 19 3.09 -5.64 -6.44
CA TYR A 19 2.48 -6.93 -6.10
C TYR A 19 1.72 -7.54 -7.27
N VAL A 20 0.90 -6.75 -7.94
CA VAL A 20 0.13 -7.19 -9.11
C VAL A 20 1.05 -7.63 -10.24
N ILE A 21 2.10 -6.88 -10.53
CA ILE A 21 3.09 -7.23 -11.56
C ILE A 21 3.78 -8.55 -11.24
N ASP A 22 4.17 -8.76 -9.98
CA ASP A 22 4.96 -9.91 -9.56
C ASP A 22 4.13 -11.19 -9.39
N ASN A 23 2.84 -11.07 -9.07
CA ASN A 23 2.01 -12.22 -8.67
C ASN A 23 0.83 -12.52 -9.58
N MET A 24 0.46 -11.61 -10.48
CA MET A 24 -0.65 -11.81 -11.40
C MET A 24 -0.14 -12.19 -12.78
N GLU A 25 -0.90 -13.03 -13.49
CA GLU A 25 -0.59 -13.36 -14.87
C GLU A 25 -0.81 -12.16 -15.80
N ALA A 26 0.06 -12.00 -16.80
CA ALA A 26 -0.04 -10.93 -17.76
C ALA A 26 -1.39 -10.91 -18.49
N SER A 27 -1.94 -12.09 -18.83
CA SER A 27 -3.26 -12.22 -19.45
C SER A 27 -4.38 -11.71 -18.54
N ALA A 28 -4.30 -11.99 -17.24
CA ALA A 28 -5.26 -11.50 -16.25
C ALA A 28 -5.22 -9.98 -16.12
N ILE A 29 -4.03 -9.40 -16.14
CA ILE A 29 -3.82 -7.95 -16.08
C ILE A 29 -4.38 -7.28 -17.34
N SER A 30 -4.10 -7.82 -18.52
CA SER A 30 -4.63 -7.30 -19.79
C SER A 30 -6.16 -7.36 -19.83
N SER A 31 -6.75 -8.45 -19.37
CA SER A 31 -8.20 -8.60 -19.27
C SER A 31 -8.82 -7.61 -18.28
N ALA A 32 -8.19 -7.41 -17.14
CA ALA A 32 -8.62 -6.45 -16.14
C ALA A 32 -8.60 -5.02 -16.67
N LYS A 33 -7.54 -4.63 -17.38
CA LYS A 33 -7.44 -3.33 -18.03
C LYS A 33 -8.54 -3.13 -19.06
N ALA A 34 -8.75 -4.11 -19.96
CA ALA A 34 -9.77 -4.04 -20.98
C ALA A 34 -11.18 -3.88 -20.37
N GLN A 35 -11.46 -4.60 -19.29
CA GLN A 35 -12.72 -4.49 -18.58
C GLN A 35 -12.90 -3.11 -17.95
N LEU A 36 -11.87 -2.57 -17.30
CA LEU A 36 -11.93 -1.25 -16.70
C LEU A 36 -12.11 -0.15 -17.73
N VAL A 37 -11.41 -0.23 -18.87
CA VAL A 37 -11.54 0.72 -19.97
C VAL A 37 -12.98 0.72 -20.49
N LYS A 38 -13.55 -0.46 -20.73
CA LYS A 38 -14.93 -0.61 -21.20
C LYS A 38 -15.92 -0.03 -20.19
N ASP A 39 -15.77 -0.36 -18.92
CA ASP A 39 -16.69 0.12 -17.88
C ASP A 39 -16.57 1.65 -17.70
N THR A 40 -15.38 2.21 -17.88
CA THR A 40 -15.16 3.66 -17.86
C THR A 40 -15.80 4.33 -19.08
N GLU A 41 -15.69 3.74 -20.27
CA GLU A 41 -16.34 4.24 -21.48
C GLU A 41 -17.86 4.24 -21.35
N ASP A 42 -18.43 3.21 -20.73
CA ASP A 42 -19.87 3.10 -20.50
C ASP A 42 -20.43 4.19 -19.58
N LEU A 43 -19.59 4.84 -18.79
CA LEU A 43 -19.96 5.98 -17.94
C LEU A 43 -20.07 7.31 -18.71
N HIS A 44 -19.60 7.37 -19.94
CA HIS A 44 -19.63 8.55 -20.80
C HIS A 44 -19.04 9.81 -20.14
N LEU A 45 -17.90 9.67 -19.46
CA LEU A 45 -17.23 10.75 -18.75
C LEU A 45 -16.40 11.61 -19.72
N GLU A 46 -16.27 12.90 -19.40
CA GLU A 46 -15.40 13.82 -20.13
C GLU A 46 -13.96 13.75 -19.59
N LYS A 47 -13.00 14.06 -20.46
CA LYS A 47 -11.57 14.15 -20.11
C LYS A 47 -10.95 12.88 -19.53
N VAL A 48 -11.45 11.72 -19.91
CA VAL A 48 -10.89 10.44 -19.50
C VAL A 48 -9.45 10.32 -20.03
N PRO A 49 -8.46 9.96 -19.20
CA PRO A 49 -7.11 9.73 -19.65
C PRO A 49 -7.05 8.66 -20.73
N ARG A 50 -6.26 8.90 -21.77
CA ARG A 50 -6.09 7.93 -22.85
C ARG A 50 -5.07 6.88 -22.41
N VAL A 51 -5.52 5.67 -22.21
CA VAL A 51 -4.70 4.54 -21.75
C VAL A 51 -4.53 3.45 -22.80
N ILE A 52 -4.89 3.75 -24.05
CA ILE A 52 -4.71 2.83 -25.17
C ILE A 52 -3.42 3.19 -25.86
N GLY A 53 -2.39 2.37 -25.71
CA GLY A 53 -1.08 2.58 -26.31
C GLY A 53 -0.47 1.28 -26.78
N ARG A 54 0.47 1.38 -27.71
CA ARG A 54 1.34 0.27 -28.09
C ARG A 54 2.56 0.32 -27.19
N TYR A 55 2.77 -0.74 -26.43
CA TYR A 55 3.91 -0.86 -25.54
C TYR A 55 4.89 -1.91 -26.07
N ASP A 56 6.16 -1.73 -25.76
CA ASP A 56 7.15 -2.79 -25.96
C ASP A 56 6.76 -4.03 -25.15
N VAL A 57 6.97 -5.21 -25.74
CA VAL A 57 6.56 -6.48 -25.12
C VAL A 57 7.16 -6.63 -23.71
N SER A 58 8.38 -6.16 -23.50
CA SER A 58 9.07 -6.25 -22.21
C SER A 58 8.46 -5.38 -21.11
N LYS A 59 7.80 -4.28 -21.47
CA LYS A 59 7.20 -3.32 -20.52
C LYS A 59 5.68 -3.31 -20.55
N ARG A 60 5.07 -4.19 -21.31
CA ARG A 60 3.63 -4.21 -21.52
C ARG A 60 2.86 -4.36 -20.22
N THR A 61 3.23 -5.33 -19.40
CA THR A 61 2.56 -5.61 -18.12
C THR A 61 2.65 -4.43 -17.17
N GLU A 62 3.85 -3.84 -17.01
CA GLU A 62 4.05 -2.68 -16.15
C GLU A 62 3.22 -1.48 -16.61
N ASN A 63 3.17 -1.23 -17.91
CA ASN A 63 2.41 -0.13 -18.49
C ASN A 63 0.90 -0.37 -18.37
N GLU A 64 0.43 -1.60 -18.54
CA GLU A 64 -0.97 -1.93 -18.34
C GLU A 64 -1.41 -1.73 -16.89
N VAL A 65 -0.58 -2.09 -15.93
CA VAL A 65 -0.83 -1.82 -14.50
C VAL A 65 -0.88 -0.32 -14.23
N LYS A 66 0.05 0.46 -14.78
CA LYS A 66 0.02 1.93 -14.69
C LYS A 66 -1.26 2.51 -15.26
N ASP A 67 -1.72 2.00 -16.38
CA ASP A 67 -2.96 2.45 -17.02
C ASP A 67 -4.18 2.16 -16.15
N ILE A 68 -4.23 0.98 -15.53
CA ILE A 68 -5.30 0.63 -14.57
C ILE A 68 -5.33 1.64 -13.43
N PHE A 69 -4.19 1.92 -12.81
CA PHE A 69 -4.13 2.88 -11.71
C PHE A 69 -4.40 4.32 -12.13
N THR A 70 -4.00 4.69 -13.35
CA THR A 70 -4.33 6.01 -13.92
C THR A 70 -5.84 6.21 -14.03
N LEU A 71 -6.56 5.20 -14.52
CA LEU A 71 -8.02 5.24 -14.61
C LEU A 71 -8.68 5.26 -13.23
N ILE A 72 -8.19 4.44 -12.30
CA ILE A 72 -8.70 4.41 -10.92
C ILE A 72 -8.53 5.78 -10.26
N ASP A 73 -7.36 6.40 -10.41
CA ASP A 73 -7.08 7.72 -9.87
C ASP A 73 -7.98 8.79 -10.46
N PHE A 74 -8.17 8.78 -11.77
CA PHE A 74 -9.08 9.69 -12.44
C PHE A 74 -10.50 9.56 -11.90
N LEU A 75 -11.00 8.33 -11.76
CA LEU A 75 -12.34 8.06 -11.24
C LEU A 75 -12.48 8.46 -9.77
N ASP A 76 -11.45 8.22 -8.97
CA ASP A 76 -11.43 8.60 -7.56
C ASP A 76 -11.43 10.12 -7.37
N GLN A 77 -10.57 10.83 -8.10
CA GLN A 77 -10.48 12.29 -8.05
C GLN A 77 -11.79 12.98 -8.47
N ASN A 78 -12.52 12.40 -9.40
CA ASN A 78 -13.80 12.91 -9.90
C ASN A 78 -15.01 12.30 -9.17
N LYS A 79 -14.79 11.49 -8.14
CA LYS A 79 -15.82 10.82 -7.34
C LYS A 79 -16.74 9.91 -8.17
N HIS A 80 -16.18 9.21 -9.14
CA HIS A 80 -16.90 8.30 -10.02
C HIS A 80 -16.65 6.82 -9.74
N LEU A 81 -15.81 6.48 -8.75
CA LEU A 81 -15.54 5.08 -8.39
C LEU A 81 -16.80 4.30 -8.06
N ASP A 82 -17.76 4.92 -7.39
CA ASP A 82 -19.02 4.30 -7.00
C ASP A 82 -19.92 3.96 -8.20
N LYS A 83 -19.66 4.56 -9.34
CA LYS A 83 -20.42 4.31 -10.58
C LYS A 83 -19.95 3.09 -11.34
N LEU A 84 -18.78 2.57 -11.00
CA LEU A 84 -18.27 1.34 -11.59
C LEU A 84 -19.09 0.14 -11.12
N PRO A 85 -19.23 -0.90 -11.98
CA PRO A 85 -19.83 -2.15 -11.54
C PRO A 85 -19.00 -2.78 -10.42
N ARG A 86 -19.65 -3.55 -9.58
CA ARG A 86 -18.97 -4.28 -8.52
C ARG A 86 -18.24 -5.46 -9.12
N TYR A 87 -16.91 -5.43 -9.04
CA TYR A 87 -16.10 -6.53 -9.53
C TYR A 87 -16.12 -7.69 -8.54
N VAL A 88 -16.46 -8.86 -9.07
CA VAL A 88 -16.48 -10.11 -8.33
C VAL A 88 -15.64 -11.13 -9.07
N THR A 89 -15.19 -12.17 -8.38
CA THR A 89 -14.44 -13.25 -8.97
C THR A 89 -15.26 -14.54 -8.93
N ASP A 90 -15.16 -15.34 -10.01
CA ASP A 90 -15.76 -16.68 -10.08
C ASP A 90 -14.91 -17.71 -9.30
N ASP A 91 -13.67 -17.39 -9.02
CA ASP A 91 -12.73 -18.26 -8.32
C ASP A 91 -12.07 -17.52 -7.13
N PRO A 92 -12.79 -17.40 -6.00
CA PRO A 92 -12.27 -16.71 -4.83
C PRO A 92 -11.04 -17.42 -4.22
N ASP A 93 -10.84 -18.70 -4.46
CA ASP A 93 -9.69 -19.45 -3.96
C ASP A 93 -8.37 -19.05 -4.64
N ASN A 94 -8.44 -18.56 -5.87
CA ASN A 94 -7.29 -18.05 -6.62
C ASN A 94 -6.98 -16.58 -6.33
N LEU A 95 -7.80 -15.89 -5.56
CA LEU A 95 -7.42 -14.56 -5.09
C LEU A 95 -6.25 -14.67 -4.12
N PRO A 96 -5.25 -13.80 -4.27
CA PRO A 96 -4.18 -13.71 -3.28
C PRO A 96 -4.77 -13.52 -1.89
N SER A 97 -4.22 -14.24 -0.91
CA SER A 97 -4.66 -14.12 0.46
C SER A 97 -4.65 -12.67 0.92
N ILE A 98 -5.66 -12.27 1.72
CA ILE A 98 -5.71 -10.96 2.39
C ILE A 98 -4.56 -10.82 3.40
N ARG A 99 -3.84 -11.91 3.65
CA ARG A 99 -2.67 -11.93 4.51
C ARG A 99 -1.58 -11.01 3.96
N ILE A 100 -0.68 -10.65 4.83
CA ILE A 100 0.40 -9.70 4.62
C ILE A 100 1.16 -10.00 3.31
N PHE A 101 1.18 -9.02 2.38
CA PHE A 101 2.06 -9.02 1.21
C PHE A 101 3.49 -8.73 1.65
N ASP A 102 4.47 -9.11 0.83
CA ASP A 102 5.87 -8.76 1.08
C ASP A 102 6.06 -7.24 1.27
N GLY A 103 5.33 -6.43 0.49
CA GLY A 103 5.32 -4.98 0.65
C GLY A 103 4.74 -4.51 1.98
N ASP A 104 3.66 -5.14 2.45
CA ASP A 104 3.05 -4.84 3.74
C ASP A 104 3.96 -5.28 4.88
N LEU A 105 4.60 -6.43 4.73
CA LEU A 105 5.57 -6.93 5.70
C LEU A 105 6.74 -5.96 5.84
N ASN A 106 7.31 -5.49 4.74
CA ASN A 106 8.38 -4.49 4.76
C ASN A 106 7.96 -3.18 5.43
N PHE A 107 6.75 -2.72 5.16
CA PHE A 107 6.19 -1.54 5.80
C PHE A 107 6.03 -1.73 7.31
N LEU A 108 5.48 -2.86 7.73
CA LEU A 108 5.33 -3.22 9.14
C LEU A 108 6.69 -3.33 9.82
N MET A 109 7.66 -3.99 9.20
CA MET A 109 9.02 -4.12 9.74
C MET A 109 9.68 -2.75 9.93
N LYS A 110 9.54 -1.84 8.98
CA LYS A 110 10.03 -0.46 9.12
C LYS A 110 9.38 0.25 10.31
N ARG A 111 8.08 0.06 10.51
CA ARG A 111 7.38 0.65 11.66
C ARG A 111 7.84 0.03 12.98
N PHE A 112 8.04 -1.27 13.02
CA PHE A 112 8.59 -1.93 14.20
C PHE A 112 10.00 -1.42 14.51
N ASP A 113 10.88 -1.28 13.53
CA ASP A 113 12.22 -0.72 13.71
C ASP A 113 12.15 0.70 14.27
N GLN A 114 11.25 1.54 13.77
CA GLN A 114 11.05 2.90 14.29
C GLN A 114 10.55 2.88 15.73
N MET A 115 9.65 1.97 16.06
CA MET A 115 9.13 1.81 17.41
C MET A 115 10.24 1.32 18.37
N GLU A 116 11.05 0.35 17.96
CA GLU A 116 12.20 -0.12 18.74
C GLU A 116 13.19 0.99 19.01
N ARG A 117 13.52 1.81 18.01
CA ARG A 117 14.40 2.97 18.20
C ARG A 117 13.83 3.98 19.20
N LYS A 118 12.53 4.23 19.15
CA LYS A 118 11.86 5.10 20.11
C LYS A 118 11.89 4.53 21.52
N VAL A 119 11.66 3.23 21.65
CA VAL A 119 11.72 2.53 22.95
C VAL A 119 13.14 2.55 23.51
N GLU A 120 14.15 2.27 22.71
CA GLU A 120 15.56 2.34 23.11
C GLU A 120 15.93 3.74 23.58
N LYS A 121 15.51 4.76 22.85
CA LYS A 121 15.75 6.17 23.23
C LYS A 121 15.07 6.51 24.54
N LEU A 122 13.83 6.09 24.75
CA LEU A 122 13.11 6.29 26.00
C LEU A 122 13.78 5.54 27.15
N THR A 123 14.21 4.30 26.94
CA THR A 123 14.92 3.50 27.92
C THR A 123 16.23 4.16 28.33
N SER A 124 16.99 4.68 27.38
CA SER A 124 18.23 5.42 27.63
C SER A 124 18.00 6.70 28.46
N LEU A 125 16.92 7.43 28.13
CA LEU A 125 16.55 8.63 28.90
C LEU A 125 16.11 8.27 30.31
N MET A 126 15.35 7.21 30.49
CA MET A 126 14.94 6.74 31.82
C MET A 126 16.13 6.27 32.65
N ALA A 127 17.08 5.56 32.07
CA ALA A 127 18.33 5.17 32.75
C ALA A 127 19.15 6.38 33.20
N ALA A 128 19.29 7.40 32.34
CA ALA A 128 19.96 8.65 32.67
C ALA A 128 19.23 9.38 33.80
N MET A 129 17.92 9.40 33.81
CA MET A 129 17.14 10.01 34.90
C MET A 129 17.30 9.26 36.22
N ASN A 130 17.28 7.92 36.18
CA ASN A 130 17.52 7.08 37.38
C ASN A 130 18.92 7.29 37.96
N ASP A 131 19.95 7.37 37.11
CA ASP A 131 21.32 7.67 37.55
C ASP A 131 21.43 9.03 38.22
N LYS A 132 20.77 10.04 37.70
CA LYS A 132 20.72 11.35 38.34
C LYS A 132 20.02 11.32 39.68
N GLN A 133 18.93 10.60 39.82
CA GLN A 133 18.21 10.44 41.08
C GLN A 133 19.06 9.68 42.10
N SER A 134 19.74 8.62 41.69
CA SER A 134 20.66 7.90 42.57
C SER A 134 21.81 8.78 43.06
N HIS A 135 22.35 9.59 42.15
CA HIS A 135 23.42 10.52 42.49
C HIS A 135 22.98 11.59 43.50
N LEU A 136 21.78 12.13 43.31
CA LEU A 136 21.20 13.12 44.25
C LEU A 136 20.89 12.48 45.59
N LEU A 137 20.45 11.26 45.67
CA LEU A 137 20.22 10.53 46.89
C LEU A 137 21.54 10.24 47.63
N ASP A 138 22.58 9.84 46.93
CA ASP A 138 23.90 9.59 47.48
C ASP A 138 24.54 10.87 48.04
N GLU A 139 24.31 12.02 47.40
CA GLU A 139 24.77 13.31 47.91
C GLU A 139 23.99 13.74 49.15
N ALA A 140 22.71 13.41 49.28
CA ALA A 140 21.87 13.77 50.40
C ALA A 140 22.07 12.88 51.62
N TRP A 141 22.28 11.56 51.47
CA TRP A 141 22.44 10.62 52.57
C TRP A 141 23.67 10.85 53.45
N PRO A 142 24.86 11.16 52.90
CA PRO A 142 26.04 11.35 53.76
C PRO A 142 25.86 12.45 54.78
N THR A 143 25.00 13.42 54.55
CA THR A 143 24.74 14.53 55.47
C THR A 143 23.87 14.14 56.66
N LEU A 144 23.23 12.96 56.61
CA LEU A 144 22.37 12.43 57.67
C LEU A 144 23.08 11.43 58.60
N GLN A 145 24.31 11.07 58.29
CA GLN A 145 25.20 10.31 59.14
C GLN A 145 26.09 11.19 59.96
#